data_2798e58e4c50170a884e8e4648a5fde5
#
_entry.id   2798e58e4c50170a884e8e4648a5fde5
#
_cell.length_a   1.000
_cell.length_b   1.000
_cell.length_c   1.000
_cell.angle_alpha   90.00
_cell.angle_beta   90.00
_cell.angle_gamma   90.00
#
_symmetry.space_group_name_H-M   'P 1'
#
loop_
_entity.id
_entity.type
_entity.pdbx_description
1 polymer ?
#
loop_
_entity_poly.entity_id
_entity_poly.type
_entity_poly.pdbx_seq_one_letter_code
_entity_poly.pdbx_strand_id
1 'polypeptide(L)'
;MAERGATPQVSPARRRALHAIRAFFSPLLPDDYLELINPLWSTRELRGRIERIDEETADTVTVLIRPGYEWTGHRPGQYLRIGVVIDGVHHWRAYSLTSEPDRPDGCISITPKLVDSGKVSPYLVRQARPGDVVRLGGVEGTFVLPEPAPSKLLFISAGSGITPIMSMLRSLDRAGAVGDVAHIHSARTASDVIFADRLREIDEAHPGYRLRLRITGEQGRIAPGDLDELCPDWRGRHAFLSGPGEMLDAMCEHWQGEGVAERLCIERFQPMIGGDPGGGEGGSVRFAKSGVEAECDGATPILVGGEEAGAVLPFGCRMGICHTCVGKLCAGEVRDLRTGEVHGNEGEMIRTCVNAPEGPIEIAL
;
A
#
# COMPACT_ATOMS: atom_id res chain seq x y z
N MET A 1 -7.89 -15.16 -33.25
CA MET A 1 -6.54 -15.09 -32.66
C MET A 1 -6.06 -13.69 -32.84
N ALA A 2 -6.22 -12.85 -31.81
CA ALA A 2 -5.71 -11.49 -31.82
C ALA A 2 -4.34 -11.50 -31.14
N GLU A 3 -3.36 -10.97 -31.83
CA GLU A 3 -1.98 -10.84 -31.33
C GLU A 3 -1.99 -10.05 -30.01
N ARG A 4 -1.38 -10.61 -28.99
CA ARG A 4 -1.16 -9.95 -27.70
C ARG A 4 -0.23 -8.77 -27.95
N GLY A 5 -0.78 -7.56 -27.92
CA GLY A 5 -0.01 -6.32 -27.94
C GLY A 5 0.86 -6.27 -26.69
N ALA A 6 2.14 -6.55 -26.84
CA ALA A 6 3.13 -6.43 -25.79
C ALA A 6 3.22 -4.95 -25.36
N THR A 7 3.13 -4.72 -24.06
CA THR A 7 3.53 -3.45 -23.41
C THR A 7 4.89 -3.03 -23.99
N PRO A 8 5.13 -1.75 -24.28
CA PRO A 8 6.44 -1.30 -24.76
C PRO A 8 7.45 -1.37 -23.61
N GLN A 9 7.88 -2.57 -23.24
CA GLN A 9 9.03 -2.77 -22.37
C GLN A 9 10.26 -2.34 -23.14
N VAL A 10 11.03 -1.42 -22.57
CA VAL A 10 12.31 -1.01 -23.14
C VAL A 10 13.17 -2.25 -23.27
N SER A 11 13.57 -2.58 -24.49
CA SER A 11 14.34 -3.78 -24.78
C SER A 11 15.61 -3.84 -23.93
N PRO A 12 16.06 -5.05 -23.51
CA PRO A 12 17.31 -5.23 -22.77
C PRO A 12 18.54 -4.62 -23.47
N ALA A 13 18.51 -4.57 -24.81
CA ALA A 13 19.55 -3.93 -25.62
C ALA A 13 19.58 -2.40 -25.42
N ARG A 14 18.42 -1.75 -25.34
CA ARG A 14 18.32 -0.30 -25.11
C ARG A 14 18.73 0.07 -23.67
N ARG A 15 18.43 -0.80 -22.68
CA ARG A 15 18.96 -0.65 -21.32
C ARG A 15 20.49 -0.71 -21.29
N ARG A 16 21.08 -1.69 -21.96
CA ARG A 16 22.56 -1.83 -22.04
C ARG A 16 23.20 -0.64 -22.77
N ALA A 17 22.58 -0.15 -23.84
CA ALA A 17 23.09 1.02 -24.57
C ALA A 17 23.07 2.29 -23.72
N LEU A 18 22.01 2.55 -22.97
CA LEU A 18 21.91 3.68 -22.04
C LEU A 18 22.92 3.58 -20.88
N HIS A 19 23.15 2.39 -20.35
CA HIS A 19 24.20 2.17 -19.34
C HIS A 19 25.62 2.35 -19.90
N ALA A 20 25.88 1.95 -21.16
CA ALA A 20 27.17 2.15 -21.80
C ALA A 20 27.44 3.64 -22.11
N ILE A 21 26.44 4.36 -22.59
CA ILE A 21 26.53 5.82 -22.83
C ILE A 21 26.86 6.56 -21.54
N ARG A 22 26.30 6.12 -20.39
CA ARG A 22 26.57 6.66 -19.08
C ARG A 22 28.05 6.68 -18.68
N ALA A 23 28.84 5.74 -19.20
CA ALA A 23 30.27 5.64 -18.89
C ALA A 23 31.16 6.67 -19.63
N PHE A 24 30.64 7.38 -20.61
CA PHE A 24 31.45 8.26 -21.48
C PHE A 24 31.30 9.77 -21.20
N PHE A 25 30.35 10.17 -20.32
CA PHE A 25 30.10 11.59 -20.06
C PHE A 25 30.65 12.05 -18.70
N SER A 26 31.46 13.10 -18.69
CA SER A 26 31.98 13.84 -17.52
C SER A 26 32.04 15.35 -17.90
N PRO A 27 31.65 16.28 -17.02
CA PRO A 27 31.40 16.16 -15.56
C PRO A 27 29.95 15.82 -15.18
N LEU A 28 28.97 15.98 -16.07
CA LEU A 28 27.56 15.62 -15.83
C LEU A 28 27.33 14.20 -16.32
N LEU A 29 26.53 13.42 -15.59
CA LEU A 29 26.15 12.07 -16.01
C LEU A 29 25.11 12.16 -17.14
N PRO A 30 25.01 11.18 -18.05
CA PRO A 30 23.98 11.17 -19.11
C PRO A 30 22.57 11.37 -18.60
N ASP A 31 22.25 10.89 -17.39
CA ASP A 31 20.97 11.09 -16.75
C ASP A 31 20.64 12.57 -16.54
N ASP A 32 21.61 13.40 -16.20
CA ASP A 32 21.39 14.83 -15.96
C ASP A 32 20.89 15.55 -17.25
N TYR A 33 21.36 15.09 -18.42
CA TYR A 33 20.88 15.60 -19.70
C TYR A 33 19.56 14.95 -20.12
N LEU A 34 19.40 13.65 -19.88
CA LEU A 34 18.18 12.92 -20.23
C LEU A 34 16.98 13.41 -19.43
N GLU A 35 17.17 13.70 -18.14
CA GLU A 35 16.15 14.25 -17.25
C GLU A 35 15.67 15.65 -17.66
N LEU A 36 16.55 16.47 -18.24
CA LEU A 36 16.17 17.79 -18.80
C LEU A 36 15.24 17.66 -20.02
N ILE A 37 15.39 16.58 -20.81
CA ILE A 37 14.56 16.32 -21.98
C ILE A 37 13.25 15.64 -21.56
N ASN A 38 13.34 14.61 -20.73
CA ASN A 38 12.19 13.89 -20.19
C ASN A 38 12.52 13.30 -18.81
N PRO A 39 11.89 13.80 -17.74
CA PRO A 39 12.12 13.32 -16.38
C PRO A 39 11.90 11.81 -16.18
N LEU A 40 11.12 11.17 -17.08
CA LEU A 40 10.86 9.72 -17.03
C LEU A 40 12.01 8.87 -17.57
N TRP A 41 13.07 9.47 -18.09
CA TRP A 41 14.25 8.77 -18.61
C TRP A 41 15.37 8.62 -17.57
N SER A 42 15.14 9.05 -16.34
CA SER A 42 16.07 8.83 -15.23
C SER A 42 16.36 7.34 -15.05
N THR A 43 17.65 6.99 -14.93
CA THR A 43 18.10 5.64 -14.55
C THR A 43 18.47 5.54 -13.07
N ARG A 44 18.47 6.66 -12.35
CA ARG A 44 18.80 6.75 -10.92
C ARG A 44 17.60 6.53 -10.03
N GLU A 45 16.45 7.06 -10.49
CA GLU A 45 15.20 7.05 -9.73
C GLU A 45 14.05 6.68 -10.66
N LEU A 46 13.23 5.75 -10.23
CA LEU A 46 11.98 5.50 -10.92
C LEU A 46 11.03 6.68 -10.66
N ARG A 47 10.61 7.34 -11.72
CA ARG A 47 9.65 8.45 -11.69
C ARG A 47 8.40 8.09 -12.47
N GLY A 48 7.32 8.79 -12.19
CA GLY A 48 6.08 8.70 -12.96
C GLY A 48 5.51 10.07 -13.21
N ARG A 49 4.89 10.26 -14.36
CA ARG A 49 4.15 11.49 -14.69
C ARG A 49 2.67 11.22 -14.51
N ILE A 50 1.98 12.10 -13.80
CA ILE A 50 0.52 12.08 -13.68
C ILE A 50 -0.07 12.42 -15.05
N GLU A 51 -0.84 11.51 -15.62
CA GLU A 51 -1.49 11.71 -16.92
C GLU A 51 -2.92 12.22 -16.73
N ARG A 52 -3.62 11.72 -15.69
CA ARG A 52 -5.01 12.09 -15.41
C ARG A 52 -5.33 11.88 -13.94
N ILE A 53 -6.29 12.63 -13.45
CA ILE A 53 -6.87 12.49 -12.12
C ILE A 53 -8.39 12.44 -12.29
N ASP A 54 -9.00 11.36 -11.81
CA ASP A 54 -10.44 11.13 -11.87
C ASP A 54 -11.00 11.18 -10.45
N GLU A 55 -12.08 11.91 -10.22
CA GLU A 55 -12.78 11.94 -8.93
C GLU A 55 -13.59 10.66 -8.76
N GLU A 56 -13.38 9.98 -7.62
CA GLU A 56 -14.14 8.77 -7.24
C GLU A 56 -15.25 9.12 -6.22
N THR A 57 -14.87 9.90 -5.21
CA THR A 57 -15.78 10.41 -4.16
C THR A 57 -15.33 11.82 -3.75
N ALA A 58 -16.06 12.48 -2.85
CA ALA A 58 -15.71 13.82 -2.38
C ALA A 58 -14.29 13.92 -1.75
N ASP A 59 -13.72 12.81 -1.31
CA ASP A 59 -12.43 12.76 -0.61
C ASP A 59 -11.43 11.74 -1.21
N THR A 60 -11.75 11.20 -2.38
CA THR A 60 -10.94 10.14 -3.01
C THR A 60 -10.82 10.39 -4.52
N VAL A 61 -9.62 10.27 -5.06
CA VAL A 61 -9.34 10.39 -6.49
C VAL A 61 -8.55 9.19 -7.00
N THR A 62 -8.73 8.84 -8.27
CA THR A 62 -7.84 7.91 -8.98
C THR A 62 -6.82 8.71 -9.77
N VAL A 63 -5.54 8.49 -9.48
CA VAL A 63 -4.41 9.12 -10.16
C VAL A 63 -3.83 8.13 -11.15
N LEU A 64 -3.95 8.44 -12.44
CA LEU A 64 -3.34 7.68 -13.52
C LEU A 64 -1.92 8.18 -13.76
N ILE A 65 -0.94 7.29 -13.69
CA ILE A 65 0.48 7.63 -13.73
C ILE A 65 1.14 6.85 -14.87
N ARG A 66 1.88 7.54 -15.71
CA ARG A 66 2.79 6.93 -16.68
C ARG A 66 4.13 6.71 -16.00
N PRO A 67 4.52 5.48 -15.69
CA PRO A 67 5.81 5.22 -15.09
C PRO A 67 6.95 5.43 -16.08
N GLY A 68 8.11 5.74 -15.55
CA GLY A 68 9.35 5.88 -16.31
C GLY A 68 9.88 4.54 -16.77
N TYR A 69 10.98 4.63 -17.45
CA TYR A 69 11.59 3.54 -18.18
C TYR A 69 12.10 2.35 -17.31
N GLU A 70 12.40 2.59 -16.04
CA GLU A 70 12.80 1.53 -15.08
C GLU A 70 11.62 0.70 -14.51
N TRP A 71 10.38 0.98 -14.96
CA TRP A 71 9.22 0.23 -14.51
C TRP A 71 9.27 -1.24 -14.96
N THR A 72 9.12 -2.17 -14.01
CA THR A 72 9.22 -3.62 -14.23
C THR A 72 7.88 -4.36 -14.20
N GLY A 73 6.77 -3.63 -13.99
CA GLY A 73 5.45 -4.24 -13.85
C GLY A 73 5.08 -4.54 -12.40
N HIS A 74 3.87 -5.07 -12.20
CA HIS A 74 3.35 -5.47 -10.89
C HIS A 74 2.41 -6.68 -11.03
N ARG A 75 2.04 -7.28 -9.90
CA ARG A 75 0.97 -8.28 -9.80
C ARG A 75 -0.28 -7.65 -9.18
N PRO A 76 -1.50 -8.14 -9.53
CA PRO A 76 -2.74 -7.63 -8.96
C PRO A 76 -2.75 -7.73 -7.43
N GLY A 77 -3.04 -6.61 -6.76
CA GLY A 77 -3.08 -6.51 -5.31
C GLY A 77 -1.82 -5.95 -4.66
N GLN A 78 -0.71 -5.81 -5.39
CA GLN A 78 0.51 -5.18 -4.89
C GLN A 78 0.36 -3.67 -4.73
N TYR A 79 1.27 -3.08 -3.96
CA TYR A 79 1.38 -1.65 -3.74
C TYR A 79 2.77 -1.13 -4.15
N LEU A 80 2.87 0.18 -4.27
CA LEU A 80 4.13 0.89 -4.42
C LEU A 80 4.16 2.13 -3.53
N ARG A 81 5.36 2.70 -3.35
CA ARG A 81 5.52 3.96 -2.63
C ARG A 81 5.51 5.12 -3.61
N ILE A 82 4.71 6.14 -3.29
CA ILE A 82 4.69 7.43 -4.01
C ILE A 82 5.45 8.45 -3.19
N GLY A 83 6.43 9.09 -3.82
CA GLY A 83 7.20 10.20 -3.27
C GLY A 83 6.82 11.51 -3.92
N VAL A 84 6.47 12.51 -3.11
CA VAL A 84 6.17 13.88 -3.52
C VAL A 84 7.05 14.86 -2.75
N VAL A 85 7.31 16.03 -3.34
CA VAL A 85 8.00 17.12 -2.66
C VAL A 85 6.96 18.14 -2.22
N ILE A 86 6.90 18.42 -0.92
CA ILE A 86 6.02 19.42 -0.32
C ILE A 86 6.89 20.35 0.51
N ASP A 87 6.85 21.63 0.23
CA ASP A 87 7.67 22.65 0.90
C ASP A 87 9.18 22.31 0.92
N GLY A 88 9.68 21.74 -0.18
CA GLY A 88 11.07 21.32 -0.33
C GLY A 88 11.45 20.01 0.39
N VAL A 89 10.49 19.37 1.07
CA VAL A 89 10.71 18.11 1.80
C VAL A 89 10.12 16.94 1.05
N HIS A 90 10.84 15.83 0.97
CA HIS A 90 10.37 14.59 0.38
C HIS A 90 9.47 13.82 1.35
N HIS A 91 8.24 13.56 0.91
CA HIS A 91 7.26 12.74 1.64
C HIS A 91 6.90 11.50 0.84
N TRP A 92 6.88 10.36 1.51
CA TRP A 92 6.55 9.07 0.91
C TRP A 92 5.31 8.45 1.54
N ARG A 93 4.46 7.79 0.71
CA ARG A 93 3.34 6.97 1.17
C ARG A 93 3.18 5.76 0.27
N ALA A 94 2.80 4.64 0.89
CA ALA A 94 2.41 3.43 0.16
C ALA A 94 0.96 3.56 -0.31
N TYR A 95 0.71 3.12 -1.54
CA TYR A 95 -0.62 3.02 -2.14
C TYR A 95 -0.72 1.72 -2.93
N SER A 96 -1.81 0.99 -2.72
CA SER A 96 -2.11 -0.16 -3.56
C SER A 96 -2.28 0.29 -5.02
N LEU A 97 -1.73 -0.49 -5.93
CA LEU A 97 -2.01 -0.32 -7.35
C LEU A 97 -3.46 -0.71 -7.60
N THR A 98 -4.19 0.12 -8.31
CA THR A 98 -5.61 -0.09 -8.62
C THR A 98 -5.85 -0.48 -10.08
N SER A 99 -4.83 -0.29 -10.93
CA SER A 99 -4.83 -0.78 -12.31
C SER A 99 -4.54 -2.28 -12.37
N GLU A 100 -5.03 -2.91 -13.42
CA GLU A 100 -4.51 -4.20 -13.85
C GLU A 100 -3.06 -4.07 -14.34
N PRO A 101 -2.24 -5.13 -14.21
CA PRO A 101 -0.95 -5.19 -14.87
C PRO A 101 -1.07 -5.09 -16.40
N ASP A 102 0.01 -4.69 -17.05
CA ASP A 102 0.12 -4.70 -18.52
C ASP A 102 -1.02 -3.97 -19.26
N ARG A 103 -1.46 -2.82 -18.70
CA ARG A 103 -2.41 -1.95 -19.40
C ARG A 103 -1.88 -1.56 -20.78
N PRO A 104 -2.75 -1.51 -21.83
CA PRO A 104 -2.32 -1.18 -23.18
C PRO A 104 -1.66 0.20 -23.31
N ASP A 105 -2.08 1.15 -22.46
CA ASP A 105 -1.52 2.50 -22.42
C ASP A 105 -0.21 2.58 -21.60
N GLY A 106 0.23 1.48 -20.98
CA GLY A 106 1.44 1.43 -20.15
C GLY A 106 1.36 2.23 -18.85
N CYS A 107 0.18 2.71 -18.48
CA CYS A 107 -0.04 3.46 -17.26
C CYS A 107 -0.38 2.54 -16.07
N ILE A 108 -0.09 3.03 -14.88
CA ILE A 108 -0.54 2.46 -13.61
C ILE A 108 -1.50 3.43 -12.94
N SER A 109 -2.30 2.96 -12.00
CA SER A 109 -3.13 3.84 -11.18
C SER A 109 -3.04 3.52 -9.70
N ILE A 110 -3.20 4.56 -8.89
CA ILE A 110 -3.41 4.50 -7.44
C ILE A 110 -4.67 5.30 -7.11
N THR A 111 -5.30 4.99 -5.98
CA THR A 111 -6.52 5.71 -5.58
C THR A 111 -6.40 6.18 -4.13
N PRO A 112 -5.72 7.33 -3.91
CA PRO A 112 -5.57 7.92 -2.59
C PRO A 112 -6.90 8.47 -2.07
N LYS A 113 -7.20 8.13 -0.81
CA LYS A 113 -8.23 8.75 0.00
C LYS A 113 -7.62 9.83 0.89
N LEU A 114 -8.28 10.96 1.03
CA LEU A 114 -7.85 12.07 1.86
C LEU A 114 -7.72 11.66 3.33
N VAL A 115 -6.59 11.98 3.93
CA VAL A 115 -6.34 11.92 5.36
C VAL A 115 -5.87 13.31 5.80
N ASP A 116 -6.70 14.06 6.51
CA ASP A 116 -6.45 15.47 6.80
C ASP A 116 -5.15 15.73 7.57
N SER A 117 -4.77 14.84 8.49
CA SER A 117 -3.50 14.91 9.22
C SER A 117 -2.27 14.47 8.38
N GLY A 118 -2.50 13.91 7.18
CA GLY A 118 -1.44 13.47 6.27
C GLY A 118 -0.82 14.63 5.48
N LYS A 119 0.26 14.33 4.76
CA LYS A 119 0.89 15.27 3.82
C LYS A 119 0.66 14.85 2.36
N VAL A 120 0.89 13.56 2.05
CA VAL A 120 0.88 13.05 0.67
C VAL A 120 -0.55 12.94 0.11
N SER A 121 -1.52 12.40 0.87
CA SER A 121 -2.90 12.28 0.38
C SER A 121 -3.57 13.64 0.15
N PRO A 122 -3.42 14.68 1.02
CA PRO A 122 -3.91 16.01 0.70
C PRO A 122 -3.29 16.61 -0.57
N TYR A 123 -1.99 16.40 -0.80
CA TYR A 123 -1.34 16.84 -2.03
C TYR A 123 -1.96 16.14 -3.26
N LEU A 124 -2.04 14.81 -3.25
CA LEU A 124 -2.55 14.03 -4.39
C LEU A 124 -4.02 14.30 -4.69
N VAL A 125 -4.85 14.52 -3.66
CA VAL A 125 -6.30 14.72 -3.81
C VAL A 125 -6.65 16.16 -4.19
N ARG A 126 -5.91 17.17 -3.66
CA ARG A 126 -6.32 18.57 -3.78
C ARG A 126 -5.41 19.43 -4.67
N GLN A 127 -4.14 19.05 -4.84
CA GLN A 127 -3.13 19.93 -5.43
C GLN A 127 -2.50 19.36 -6.70
N ALA A 128 -2.32 18.04 -6.76
CA ALA A 128 -1.70 17.37 -7.92
C ALA A 128 -2.45 17.65 -9.22
N ARG A 129 -1.72 17.76 -10.30
CA ARG A 129 -2.24 18.05 -11.65
C ARG A 129 -1.66 17.11 -12.69
N PRO A 130 -2.37 16.87 -13.81
CA PRO A 130 -1.78 16.23 -14.98
C PRO A 130 -0.51 16.97 -15.41
N GLY A 131 0.56 16.22 -15.66
CA GLY A 131 1.90 16.72 -15.94
C GLY A 131 2.86 16.69 -14.76
N ASP A 132 2.38 16.67 -13.54
CA ASP A 132 3.24 16.57 -12.34
C ASP A 132 4.04 15.27 -12.35
N VAL A 133 5.29 15.37 -11.87
CA VAL A 133 6.18 14.22 -11.76
C VAL A 133 6.29 13.80 -10.29
N VAL A 134 6.00 12.53 -10.04
CA VAL A 134 6.14 11.88 -8.73
C VAL A 134 7.27 10.86 -8.76
N ARG A 135 7.89 10.59 -7.62
CA ARG A 135 8.81 9.47 -7.47
C ARG A 135 8.05 8.19 -7.18
N LEU A 136 8.49 7.10 -7.77
CA LEU A 136 7.93 5.78 -7.58
C LEU A 136 8.95 4.91 -6.84
N GLY A 137 8.53 4.27 -5.76
CA GLY A 137 9.32 3.24 -5.10
C GLY A 137 9.16 1.89 -5.79
N GLY A 138 9.85 0.89 -5.25
CA GLY A 138 9.68 -0.49 -5.71
C GLY A 138 8.24 -1.00 -5.49
N VAL A 139 7.85 -1.98 -6.29
CA VAL A 139 6.59 -2.71 -6.10
C VAL A 139 6.79 -3.75 -5.02
N GLU A 140 5.90 -3.79 -4.05
CA GLU A 140 5.97 -4.64 -2.86
C GLU A 140 4.60 -5.25 -2.56
N GLY A 141 4.55 -6.21 -1.64
CA GLY A 141 3.33 -6.83 -1.13
C GLY A 141 3.14 -8.27 -1.58
N THR A 142 2.58 -9.06 -0.65
CA THR A 142 2.26 -10.49 -0.82
C THR A 142 0.77 -10.74 -0.98
N PHE A 143 -0.06 -9.70 -0.83
CA PHE A 143 -1.50 -9.74 -1.05
C PHE A 143 -1.79 -9.73 -2.55
N VAL A 144 -1.59 -10.87 -3.20
CA VAL A 144 -1.64 -11.00 -4.66
C VAL A 144 -2.60 -12.10 -5.09
N LEU A 145 -3.31 -11.87 -6.19
CA LEU A 145 -4.11 -12.90 -6.82
C LEU A 145 -3.19 -13.99 -7.37
N PRO A 146 -3.39 -15.27 -6.98
CA PRO A 146 -2.62 -16.38 -7.52
C PRO A 146 -2.83 -16.58 -9.03
N GLU A 147 -1.89 -17.19 -9.69
CA GLU A 147 -2.00 -17.67 -11.07
C GLU A 147 -1.77 -19.19 -11.12
N PRO A 148 -2.77 -19.97 -11.56
CA PRO A 148 -4.12 -19.53 -11.95
C PRO A 148 -4.96 -19.03 -10.76
N ALA A 149 -5.91 -18.12 -11.06
CA ALA A 149 -6.83 -17.63 -10.04
C ALA A 149 -7.71 -18.77 -9.51
N PRO A 150 -8.02 -18.78 -8.19
CA PRO A 150 -8.94 -19.74 -7.62
C PRO A 150 -10.33 -19.67 -8.29
N SER A 151 -10.97 -20.82 -8.47
CA SER A 151 -12.28 -20.93 -9.14
C SER A 151 -13.42 -20.27 -8.37
N LYS A 152 -13.29 -20.15 -7.05
CA LYS A 152 -14.27 -19.49 -6.18
C LYS A 152 -13.54 -18.44 -5.33
N LEU A 153 -13.88 -17.19 -5.53
CA LEU A 153 -13.31 -16.06 -4.81
C LEU A 153 -14.32 -15.38 -3.91
N LEU A 154 -13.86 -14.87 -2.79
CA LEU A 154 -14.59 -13.96 -1.92
C LEU A 154 -13.73 -12.73 -1.66
N PHE A 155 -14.19 -11.58 -2.10
CA PHE A 155 -13.62 -10.30 -1.76
C PHE A 155 -14.43 -9.63 -0.65
N ILE A 156 -13.76 -9.18 0.40
CA ILE A 156 -14.36 -8.36 1.46
C ILE A 156 -13.53 -7.10 1.62
N SER A 157 -14.15 -5.96 1.39
CA SER A 157 -13.47 -4.67 1.46
C SER A 157 -14.29 -3.62 2.21
N ALA A 158 -13.58 -2.68 2.85
CA ALA A 158 -14.23 -1.55 3.50
C ALA A 158 -13.47 -0.24 3.19
N GLY A 159 -14.18 0.77 2.71
CA GLY A 159 -13.64 2.07 2.32
C GLY A 159 -12.47 1.91 1.32
N SER A 160 -11.31 2.53 1.62
CA SER A 160 -10.12 2.44 0.76
C SER A 160 -9.52 1.04 0.66
N GLY A 161 -9.93 0.08 1.50
CA GLY A 161 -9.53 -1.33 1.36
C GLY A 161 -9.93 -1.98 0.04
N ILE A 162 -10.81 -1.35 -0.73
CA ILE A 162 -11.16 -1.82 -2.08
C ILE A 162 -10.00 -1.69 -3.08
N THR A 163 -9.00 -0.83 -2.82
CA THR A 163 -7.97 -0.50 -3.82
C THR A 163 -7.16 -1.70 -4.32
N PRO A 164 -6.60 -2.60 -3.50
CA PRO A 164 -5.91 -3.79 -4.02
C PRO A 164 -6.87 -4.77 -4.68
N ILE A 165 -8.10 -4.88 -4.19
CA ILE A 165 -9.14 -5.76 -4.75
C ILE A 165 -9.56 -5.27 -6.14
N MET A 166 -9.64 -3.95 -6.37
CA MET A 166 -9.94 -3.40 -7.69
C MET A 166 -8.90 -3.79 -8.74
N SER A 167 -7.62 -3.83 -8.39
CA SER A 167 -6.58 -4.35 -9.29
C SER A 167 -6.81 -5.81 -9.66
N MET A 168 -7.20 -6.64 -8.68
CA MET A 168 -7.53 -8.05 -8.90
C MET A 168 -8.75 -8.19 -9.81
N LEU A 169 -9.83 -7.44 -9.54
CA LEU A 169 -11.07 -7.46 -10.34
C LEU A 169 -10.81 -7.01 -11.78
N ARG A 170 -10.07 -5.92 -11.99
CA ARG A 170 -9.72 -5.45 -13.33
C ARG A 170 -8.87 -6.47 -14.10
N SER A 171 -7.98 -7.18 -13.39
CA SER A 171 -7.16 -8.24 -14.01
C SER A 171 -8.00 -9.44 -14.42
N LEU A 172 -8.94 -9.87 -13.58
CA LEU A 172 -9.88 -10.95 -13.91
C LEU A 172 -10.79 -10.58 -15.07
N ASP A 173 -11.35 -9.36 -15.05
CA ASP A 173 -12.21 -8.84 -16.11
C ASP A 173 -11.49 -8.80 -17.46
N ARG A 174 -10.30 -8.22 -17.48
CA ARG A 174 -9.47 -8.16 -18.69
C ARG A 174 -9.09 -9.54 -19.24
N ALA A 175 -8.85 -10.49 -18.36
CA ALA A 175 -8.55 -11.88 -18.74
C ALA A 175 -9.79 -12.69 -19.17
N GLY A 176 -11.00 -12.12 -19.03
CA GLY A 176 -12.25 -12.87 -19.21
C GLY A 176 -12.41 -14.02 -18.19
N ALA A 177 -11.79 -13.85 -17.01
CA ALA A 177 -11.70 -14.88 -15.98
C ALA A 177 -12.57 -14.56 -14.74
N VAL A 178 -13.50 -13.64 -14.84
CA VAL A 178 -14.50 -13.38 -13.80
C VAL A 178 -15.50 -14.55 -13.79
N GLY A 179 -15.19 -15.55 -12.96
CA GLY A 179 -15.98 -16.76 -12.80
C GLY A 179 -16.97 -16.65 -11.62
N ASP A 180 -16.78 -17.47 -10.57
CA ASP A 180 -17.59 -17.42 -9.34
C ASP A 180 -16.92 -16.50 -8.29
N VAL A 181 -17.30 -15.21 -8.30
CA VAL A 181 -16.76 -14.17 -7.43
C VAL A 181 -17.89 -13.56 -6.60
N ALA A 182 -17.82 -13.70 -5.28
CA ALA A 182 -18.62 -12.93 -4.34
C ALA A 182 -17.80 -11.72 -3.84
N HIS A 183 -18.39 -10.53 -3.87
CA HIS A 183 -17.73 -9.32 -3.37
C HIS A 183 -18.65 -8.57 -2.41
N ILE A 184 -18.23 -8.46 -1.17
CA ILE A 184 -18.88 -7.68 -0.11
C ILE A 184 -18.08 -6.41 0.08
N HIS A 185 -18.64 -5.26 -0.28
CA HIS A 185 -18.00 -3.97 -0.09
C HIS A 185 -18.79 -3.09 0.87
N SER A 186 -18.07 -2.49 1.81
CA SER A 186 -18.64 -1.64 2.85
C SER A 186 -18.18 -0.19 2.68
N ALA A 187 -19.14 0.73 2.67
CA ALA A 187 -18.91 2.17 2.68
C ALA A 187 -19.83 2.85 3.70
N ARG A 188 -19.51 4.09 4.13
CA ARG A 188 -20.34 4.82 5.10
C ARG A 188 -21.68 5.19 4.51
N THR A 189 -21.65 5.77 3.31
CA THR A 189 -22.83 6.16 2.51
C THR A 189 -22.69 5.63 1.09
N ALA A 190 -23.74 5.68 0.29
CA ALA A 190 -23.69 5.29 -1.12
C ALA A 190 -22.73 6.18 -1.94
N SER A 191 -22.59 7.47 -1.59
CA SER A 191 -21.66 8.40 -2.24
C SER A 191 -20.19 8.18 -1.84
N ASP A 192 -19.91 7.38 -0.80
CA ASP A 192 -18.56 7.02 -0.37
C ASP A 192 -18.06 5.72 -1.00
N VAL A 193 -18.85 5.09 -1.87
CA VAL A 193 -18.45 3.86 -2.60
C VAL A 193 -17.42 4.21 -3.66
N ILE A 194 -16.17 3.89 -3.38
CA ILE A 194 -15.06 4.08 -4.33
C ILE A 194 -15.25 3.09 -5.49
N PHE A 195 -15.07 3.55 -6.74
CA PHE A 195 -15.29 2.79 -7.97
C PHE A 195 -16.74 2.33 -8.19
N ALA A 196 -17.73 3.08 -7.68
CA ALA A 196 -19.15 2.69 -7.75
C ALA A 196 -19.59 2.30 -9.17
N ASP A 197 -19.26 3.12 -10.18
CA ASP A 197 -19.63 2.86 -11.57
C ASP A 197 -18.92 1.62 -12.12
N ARG A 198 -17.62 1.48 -11.83
CA ARG A 198 -16.85 0.31 -12.28
C ARG A 198 -17.34 -1.00 -11.67
N LEU A 199 -17.70 -0.99 -10.40
CA LEU A 199 -18.25 -2.16 -9.72
C LEU A 199 -19.60 -2.56 -10.36
N ARG A 200 -20.44 -1.58 -10.70
CA ARG A 200 -21.71 -1.81 -11.38
C ARG A 200 -21.51 -2.39 -12.79
N GLU A 201 -20.58 -1.81 -13.56
CA GLU A 201 -20.23 -2.32 -14.89
C GLU A 201 -19.79 -3.80 -14.84
N ILE A 202 -18.96 -4.18 -13.87
CA ILE A 202 -18.51 -5.57 -13.71
C ILE A 202 -19.67 -6.47 -13.30
N ASP A 203 -20.56 -6.03 -12.41
CA ASP A 203 -21.72 -6.79 -11.94
C ASP A 203 -22.74 -7.04 -13.07
N GLU A 204 -22.93 -6.05 -13.93
CA GLU A 204 -23.80 -6.16 -15.11
C GLU A 204 -23.18 -7.03 -16.22
N ALA A 205 -21.86 -6.99 -16.40
CA ALA A 205 -21.15 -7.69 -17.46
C ALA A 205 -20.93 -9.19 -17.16
N HIS A 206 -20.81 -9.56 -15.89
CA HIS A 206 -20.41 -10.91 -15.48
C HIS A 206 -21.43 -11.59 -14.56
N PRO A 207 -22.25 -12.50 -15.06
CA PRO A 207 -23.25 -13.22 -14.23
C PRO A 207 -22.66 -14.00 -13.04
N GLY A 208 -21.39 -14.33 -13.08
CA GLY A 208 -20.68 -15.01 -12.00
C GLY A 208 -20.13 -14.08 -10.91
N TYR A 209 -20.16 -12.78 -11.13
CA TYR A 209 -19.80 -11.77 -10.12
C TYR A 209 -21.05 -11.34 -9.36
N ARG A 210 -20.97 -11.33 -8.05
CA ARG A 210 -22.08 -10.95 -7.17
C ARG A 210 -21.62 -9.88 -6.20
N LEU A 211 -22.01 -8.64 -6.43
CA LEU A 211 -21.72 -7.52 -5.56
C LEU A 211 -22.77 -7.39 -4.44
N ARG A 212 -22.29 -7.22 -3.21
CA ARG A 212 -23.10 -6.88 -2.04
C ARG A 212 -22.54 -5.61 -1.43
N LEU A 213 -23.25 -4.51 -1.56
CA LEU A 213 -22.89 -3.24 -0.91
C LEU A 213 -23.52 -3.19 0.48
N ARG A 214 -22.69 -2.86 1.48
CA ARG A 214 -23.10 -2.63 2.86
C ARG A 214 -22.92 -1.16 3.19
N ILE A 215 -23.99 -0.43 3.30
CA ILE A 215 -23.97 1.00 3.70
C ILE A 215 -24.01 1.06 5.22
N THR A 216 -22.87 1.36 5.84
CA THR A 216 -22.71 1.24 7.29
C THR A 216 -23.50 2.27 8.08
N GLY A 217 -23.83 3.40 7.49
CA GLY A 217 -24.73 4.40 8.09
C GLY A 217 -26.16 3.90 8.28
N GLU A 218 -26.59 2.89 7.52
CA GLU A 218 -27.93 2.33 7.54
C GLU A 218 -27.97 0.93 8.16
N GLN A 219 -27.00 0.10 7.84
CA GLN A 219 -26.99 -1.34 8.11
C GLN A 219 -25.97 -1.77 9.16
N GLY A 220 -25.16 -0.84 9.67
CA GLY A 220 -24.04 -1.14 10.58
C GLY A 220 -22.83 -1.76 9.85
N ARG A 221 -21.74 -1.93 10.58
CA ARG A 221 -20.50 -2.54 10.06
C ARG A 221 -20.69 -4.01 9.75
N ILE A 222 -19.92 -4.53 8.81
CA ILE A 222 -19.87 -5.97 8.51
C ILE A 222 -19.25 -6.69 9.71
N ALA A 223 -19.94 -7.72 10.20
CA ALA A 223 -19.46 -8.62 11.24
C ALA A 223 -19.30 -10.05 10.70
N PRO A 224 -18.49 -10.91 11.33
CA PRO A 224 -18.33 -12.31 10.93
C PRO A 224 -19.67 -13.07 10.80
N GLY A 225 -20.62 -12.80 11.71
CA GLY A 225 -21.95 -13.44 11.69
C GLY A 225 -22.81 -13.10 10.47
N ASP A 226 -22.50 -12.03 9.74
CA ASP A 226 -23.23 -11.66 8.52
C ASP A 226 -22.86 -12.55 7.31
N LEU A 227 -21.74 -13.29 7.41
CA LEU A 227 -21.19 -14.01 6.25
C LEU A 227 -22.09 -15.14 5.77
N ASP A 228 -22.75 -15.86 6.68
CA ASP A 228 -23.63 -16.96 6.32
C ASP A 228 -24.87 -16.49 5.52
N GLU A 229 -25.29 -15.24 5.73
CA GLU A 229 -26.35 -14.60 4.93
C GLU A 229 -25.80 -14.00 3.62
N LEU A 230 -24.69 -13.24 3.69
CA LEU A 230 -24.15 -12.49 2.55
C LEU A 230 -23.46 -13.40 1.53
N CYS A 231 -22.85 -14.51 1.96
CA CYS A 231 -22.14 -15.46 1.12
C CYS A 231 -22.17 -16.86 1.75
N PRO A 232 -23.27 -17.63 1.64
CA PRO A 232 -23.45 -18.89 2.39
C PRO A 232 -22.37 -19.95 2.19
N ASP A 233 -21.67 -19.92 1.06
CA ASP A 233 -20.58 -20.85 0.72
C ASP A 233 -19.17 -20.26 0.98
N TRP A 234 -19.05 -19.21 1.80
CA TRP A 234 -17.79 -18.50 2.07
C TRP A 234 -16.66 -19.41 2.55
N ARG A 235 -16.98 -20.46 3.33
CA ARG A 235 -15.98 -21.42 3.84
C ARG A 235 -15.24 -22.18 2.73
N GLY A 236 -15.87 -22.30 1.56
CA GLY A 236 -15.29 -22.95 0.38
C GLY A 236 -14.55 -22.02 -0.58
N ARG A 237 -14.50 -20.71 -0.28
CA ARG A 237 -13.92 -19.69 -1.15
C ARG A 237 -12.54 -19.29 -0.70
N HIS A 238 -11.68 -18.93 -1.64
CA HIS A 238 -10.46 -18.17 -1.31
C HIS A 238 -10.83 -16.72 -1.05
N ALA A 239 -10.60 -16.26 0.17
CA ALA A 239 -11.01 -14.95 0.63
C ALA A 239 -9.84 -13.96 0.63
N PHE A 240 -10.09 -12.76 0.11
CA PHE A 240 -9.18 -11.62 0.12
C PHE A 240 -9.85 -10.47 0.85
N LEU A 241 -9.31 -10.07 1.99
CA LEU A 241 -9.88 -9.06 2.87
C LEU A 241 -8.98 -7.84 2.98
N SER A 242 -9.53 -6.65 2.83
CA SER A 242 -8.82 -5.40 3.08
C SER A 242 -9.75 -4.32 3.63
N GLY A 243 -9.32 -3.67 4.73
CA GLY A 243 -10.13 -2.67 5.42
C GLY A 243 -9.60 -2.29 6.80
N PRO A 244 -10.46 -1.76 7.69
CA PRO A 244 -10.10 -1.40 9.05
C PRO A 244 -9.58 -2.59 9.86
N GLY A 245 -8.61 -2.31 10.75
CA GLY A 245 -7.97 -3.33 11.58
C GLY A 245 -8.95 -4.19 12.37
N GLU A 246 -9.88 -3.57 13.09
CA GLU A 246 -10.92 -4.26 13.88
C GLU A 246 -11.74 -5.28 13.04
N MET A 247 -12.10 -4.91 11.80
CA MET A 247 -12.81 -5.81 10.90
C MET A 247 -11.93 -7.01 10.52
N LEU A 248 -10.67 -6.75 10.18
CA LEU A 248 -9.72 -7.80 9.78
C LEU A 248 -9.44 -8.76 10.94
N ASP A 249 -9.28 -8.25 12.17
CA ASP A 249 -9.03 -9.06 13.35
C ASP A 249 -10.21 -10.00 13.64
N ALA A 250 -11.43 -9.45 13.67
CA ALA A 250 -12.64 -10.25 13.89
C ALA A 250 -12.84 -11.33 12.80
N MET A 251 -12.53 -11.00 11.55
CA MET A 251 -12.61 -11.96 10.45
C MET A 251 -11.53 -13.04 10.55
N CYS A 252 -10.30 -12.69 10.93
CA CYS A 252 -9.23 -13.67 11.15
C CYS A 252 -9.58 -14.68 12.22
N GLU A 253 -10.05 -14.21 13.37
CA GLU A 253 -10.51 -15.07 14.48
C GLU A 253 -11.64 -16.01 14.01
N HIS A 254 -12.59 -15.50 13.22
CA HIS A 254 -13.68 -16.28 12.68
C HIS A 254 -13.21 -17.38 11.72
N TRP A 255 -12.32 -17.06 10.76
CA TRP A 255 -11.74 -18.06 9.85
C TRP A 255 -10.93 -19.13 10.58
N GLN A 256 -10.21 -18.73 11.64
CA GLN A 256 -9.47 -19.67 12.51
C GLN A 256 -10.44 -20.58 13.26
N GLY A 257 -11.50 -20.03 13.85
CA GLY A 257 -12.52 -20.80 14.58
C GLY A 257 -13.27 -21.82 13.72
N GLU A 258 -13.43 -21.52 12.44
CA GLU A 258 -14.07 -22.40 11.44
C GLU A 258 -13.07 -23.40 10.77
N GLY A 259 -11.77 -23.30 11.10
CA GLY A 259 -10.74 -24.22 10.60
C GLY A 259 -10.40 -24.07 9.12
N VAL A 260 -10.60 -22.88 8.54
CA VAL A 260 -10.36 -22.56 7.12
C VAL A 260 -9.41 -21.36 6.91
N ALA A 261 -8.56 -21.09 7.89
CA ALA A 261 -7.65 -19.94 7.90
C ALA A 261 -6.69 -19.92 6.70
N GLU A 262 -6.34 -21.07 6.13
CA GLU A 262 -5.46 -21.19 4.97
C GLU A 262 -6.07 -20.62 3.67
N ARG A 263 -7.38 -20.35 3.67
CA ARG A 263 -8.10 -19.74 2.54
C ARG A 263 -8.22 -18.23 2.66
N LEU A 264 -7.68 -17.64 3.74
CA LEU A 264 -7.79 -16.21 4.03
C LEU A 264 -6.47 -15.50 3.72
N CYS A 265 -6.55 -14.50 2.84
CA CYS A 265 -5.51 -13.51 2.62
C CYS A 265 -6.00 -12.16 3.13
N ILE A 266 -5.17 -11.43 3.86
CA ILE A 266 -5.51 -10.10 4.37
C ILE A 266 -4.49 -9.06 3.93
N GLU A 267 -4.96 -7.84 3.67
CA GLU A 267 -4.14 -6.65 3.46
C GLU A 267 -4.53 -5.59 4.48
N ARG A 268 -3.54 -5.11 5.22
CA ARG A 268 -3.72 -4.16 6.30
C ARG A 268 -2.94 -2.88 6.00
N PHE A 269 -3.64 -1.75 5.90
CA PHE A 269 -3.00 -0.46 5.60
C PHE A 269 -2.42 0.25 6.83
N GLN A 270 -2.72 -0.26 8.01
CA GLN A 270 -2.12 0.21 9.26
C GLN A 270 -1.32 -0.94 9.86
N PRO A 271 -0.17 -0.68 10.50
CA PRO A 271 0.54 -1.73 11.21
C PRO A 271 -0.39 -2.31 12.28
N MET A 272 -0.29 -3.59 12.53
CA MET A 272 -0.76 -4.13 13.82
C MET A 272 0.11 -3.49 14.90
N ILE A 273 -0.40 -2.44 15.51
CA ILE A 273 0.10 -1.97 16.80
C ILE A 273 -0.69 -2.82 17.81
N GLY A 274 -0.17 -3.99 18.09
CA GLY A 274 -0.86 -4.95 18.96
C GLY A 274 -0.39 -6.36 18.70
N GLY A 275 0.90 -6.65 18.88
CA GLY A 275 1.28 -7.88 19.57
C GLY A 275 0.63 -7.78 20.95
N ASP A 276 0.31 -8.93 21.53
CA ASP A 276 -0.29 -9.10 22.86
C ASP A 276 -0.01 -7.88 23.77
N PRO A 277 -1.04 -7.14 24.29
CA PRO A 277 -0.83 -5.95 25.12
C PRO A 277 -0.03 -6.20 26.42
N GLY A 278 0.45 -7.41 26.63
CA GLY A 278 1.23 -7.85 27.78
C GLY A 278 2.67 -8.29 27.49
N GLY A 279 3.20 -8.13 26.26
CA GLY A 279 4.42 -8.84 25.85
C GLY A 279 5.75 -8.08 25.88
N GLY A 280 5.81 -6.77 26.08
CA GLY A 280 7.05 -6.00 26.10
C GLY A 280 7.29 -5.26 27.41
N GLU A 281 8.55 -5.18 27.83
CA GLU A 281 8.91 -4.43 29.06
C GLU A 281 8.75 -2.92 28.89
N GLY A 282 8.79 -2.43 27.63
CA GLY A 282 8.90 -1.00 27.35
C GLY A 282 10.23 -0.44 27.83
N GLY A 283 10.39 0.87 27.84
CA GLY A 283 11.61 1.48 28.38
C GLY A 283 11.81 2.93 27.92
N SER A 284 12.88 3.53 28.44
CA SER A 284 13.28 4.86 28.03
C SER A 284 13.98 4.83 26.68
N VAL A 285 13.64 5.79 25.84
CA VAL A 285 14.21 5.99 24.49
C VAL A 285 14.95 7.33 24.48
N ARG A 286 16.25 7.29 24.27
CA ARG A 286 17.08 8.50 24.08
C ARG A 286 17.36 8.74 22.60
N PHE A 287 16.95 9.90 22.10
CA PHE A 287 17.25 10.35 20.75
C PHE A 287 18.55 11.15 20.75
N ALA A 288 19.66 10.53 20.33
CA ALA A 288 21.01 11.07 20.52
C ALA A 288 21.27 12.41 19.82
N LYS A 289 20.62 12.70 18.69
CA LYS A 289 20.80 13.95 17.95
C LYS A 289 19.99 15.12 18.50
N SER A 290 18.76 14.86 18.91
CA SER A 290 17.86 15.88 19.46
C SER A 290 18.03 16.06 20.97
N GLY A 291 18.62 15.08 21.66
CA GLY A 291 18.74 15.04 23.11
C GLY A 291 17.42 14.83 23.84
N VAL A 292 16.34 14.51 23.11
CA VAL A 292 15.02 14.22 23.69
C VAL A 292 15.02 12.82 24.29
N GLU A 293 14.37 12.65 25.43
CA GLU A 293 14.10 11.36 26.06
C GLU A 293 12.60 11.13 26.13
N ALA A 294 12.16 9.91 25.81
CA ALA A 294 10.77 9.48 25.84
C ALA A 294 10.64 8.19 26.65
N GLU A 295 9.55 8.04 27.38
CA GLU A 295 9.15 6.76 27.98
C GLU A 295 8.11 6.11 27.07
N CYS A 296 8.34 4.86 26.67
CA CYS A 296 7.44 4.09 25.85
C CYS A 296 7.09 2.79 26.57
N ASP A 297 5.82 2.42 26.57
CA ASP A 297 5.43 1.06 26.95
C ASP A 297 5.82 0.06 25.85
N GLY A 298 5.74 -1.25 26.17
CA GLY A 298 6.10 -2.31 25.23
C GLY A 298 5.19 -2.44 23.99
N ALA A 299 4.10 -1.64 23.90
CA ALA A 299 3.16 -1.62 22.79
C ALA A 299 3.21 -0.32 21.97
N THR A 300 3.83 0.74 22.53
CA THR A 300 3.94 2.05 21.87
C THR A 300 5.14 2.08 20.92
N PRO A 301 4.94 2.37 19.61
CA PRO A 301 6.06 2.57 18.69
C PRO A 301 6.97 3.71 19.14
N ILE A 302 8.28 3.49 19.04
CA ILE A 302 9.32 4.49 19.37
C ILE A 302 9.05 5.84 18.69
N LEU A 303 8.56 5.81 17.44
CA LEU A 303 8.18 7.03 16.71
C LEU A 303 7.10 7.83 17.45
N VAL A 304 6.08 7.14 17.95
CA VAL A 304 4.94 7.76 18.63
C VAL A 304 5.37 8.33 19.98
N GLY A 305 6.05 7.53 20.80
CA GLY A 305 6.55 7.99 22.10
C GLY A 305 7.53 9.18 21.97
N GLY A 306 8.39 9.16 20.93
CA GLY A 306 9.29 10.29 20.66
C GLY A 306 8.53 11.56 20.24
N GLU A 307 7.51 11.46 19.40
CA GLU A 307 6.66 12.60 19.01
C GLU A 307 5.90 13.19 20.21
N GLU A 308 5.35 12.33 21.07
CA GLU A 308 4.66 12.75 22.31
C GLU A 308 5.62 13.46 23.28
N ALA A 309 6.89 13.05 23.32
CA ALA A 309 7.93 13.72 24.08
C ALA A 309 8.48 14.98 23.39
N GLY A 310 7.98 15.34 22.22
CA GLY A 310 8.36 16.56 21.48
C GLY A 310 9.56 16.40 20.55
N ALA A 311 10.02 15.18 20.28
CA ALA A 311 11.07 14.95 19.29
C ALA A 311 10.54 15.15 17.86
N VAL A 312 11.31 15.87 17.03
CA VAL A 312 11.02 16.00 15.59
C VAL A 312 11.70 14.86 14.85
N LEU A 313 10.94 13.81 14.59
CA LEU A 313 11.46 12.57 14.01
C LEU A 313 11.07 12.43 12.53
N PRO A 314 11.92 11.83 11.70
CA PRO A 314 11.55 11.51 10.34
C PRO A 314 10.46 10.41 10.34
N PHE A 315 9.35 10.67 9.69
CA PHE A 315 8.28 9.69 9.55
C PHE A 315 7.71 9.64 8.12
N GLY A 316 7.17 8.51 7.76
CA GLY A 316 6.54 8.28 6.46
C GLY A 316 5.21 7.55 6.60
N CYS A 317 5.14 6.30 6.13
CA CYS A 317 3.91 5.49 6.10
C CYS A 317 3.41 5.07 7.50
N ARG A 318 4.25 5.09 8.52
CA ARG A 318 4.02 4.59 9.88
C ARG A 318 3.66 3.09 9.94
N MET A 319 3.98 2.34 8.88
CA MET A 319 3.65 0.91 8.71
C MET A 319 4.88 0.02 8.57
N GLY A 320 6.09 0.57 8.80
CA GLY A 320 7.34 -0.16 8.61
C GLY A 320 7.73 -0.45 7.15
N ILE A 321 7.07 0.17 6.18
CA ILE A 321 7.21 -0.13 4.74
C ILE A 321 8.12 0.90 4.04
N CYS A 322 7.91 2.20 4.29
CA CYS A 322 8.58 3.25 3.51
C CYS A 322 10.03 3.53 3.92
N HIS A 323 10.48 2.97 5.02
CA HIS A 323 11.82 3.14 5.60
C HIS A 323 12.23 4.61 5.86
N THR A 324 11.27 5.54 5.91
CA THR A 324 11.56 6.96 6.20
C THR A 324 11.90 7.18 7.69
N CYS A 325 11.28 6.38 8.57
CA CYS A 325 11.47 6.45 10.02
C CYS A 325 12.66 5.62 10.54
N VAL A 326 13.61 5.27 9.66
CA VAL A 326 14.75 4.44 10.04
C VAL A 326 15.74 5.26 10.85
N GLY A 327 16.10 4.73 12.03
CA GLY A 327 17.16 5.25 12.90
C GLY A 327 18.20 4.17 13.20
N LYS A 328 19.43 4.57 13.43
CA LYS A 328 20.50 3.65 13.85
C LYS A 328 20.39 3.41 15.36
N LEU A 329 20.21 2.15 15.77
CA LEU A 329 20.25 1.75 17.17
C LEU A 329 21.70 1.86 17.68
N CYS A 330 21.90 2.65 18.72
CA CYS A 330 23.21 2.85 19.34
C CYS A 330 23.40 1.92 20.54
N ALA A 331 22.32 1.64 21.28
CA ALA A 331 22.35 0.74 22.44
C ALA A 331 20.95 0.20 22.75
N GLY A 332 20.87 -0.96 23.37
CA GLY A 332 19.66 -1.63 23.83
C GLY A 332 19.02 -2.52 22.78
N GLU A 333 17.84 -3.02 23.10
CA GLU A 333 17.06 -3.95 22.27
C GLU A 333 15.69 -3.38 21.96
N VAL A 334 15.12 -3.77 20.82
CA VAL A 334 13.79 -3.36 20.37
C VAL A 334 12.96 -4.58 19.97
N ARG A 335 11.66 -4.48 20.12
CA ARG A 335 10.70 -5.49 19.66
C ARG A 335 10.01 -5.00 18.39
N ASP A 336 10.04 -5.77 17.32
CA ASP A 336 9.19 -5.52 16.15
C ASP A 336 7.73 -5.84 16.51
N LEU A 337 6.90 -4.81 16.58
CA LEU A 337 5.49 -4.92 17.01
C LEU A 337 4.61 -5.73 16.03
N ARG A 338 5.12 -6.08 14.86
CA ARG A 338 4.41 -6.86 13.85
C ARG A 338 4.66 -8.36 14.00
N THR A 339 5.86 -8.74 14.44
CA THR A 339 6.31 -10.14 14.54
C THR A 339 6.48 -10.60 15.98
N GLY A 340 6.62 -9.65 16.92
CA GLY A 340 6.98 -9.93 18.31
C GLY A 340 8.47 -10.28 18.51
N GLU A 341 9.27 -10.27 17.45
CA GLU A 341 10.70 -10.58 17.52
C GLU A 341 11.48 -9.47 18.22
N VAL A 342 12.31 -9.86 19.18
CA VAL A 342 13.24 -8.96 19.88
C VAL A 342 14.59 -9.03 19.19
N HIS A 343 15.13 -7.87 18.83
CA HIS A 343 16.44 -7.74 18.19
C HIS A 343 17.14 -6.45 18.63
N GLY A 344 18.46 -6.35 18.48
CA GLY A 344 19.17 -5.18 18.99
C GLY A 344 20.68 -5.29 18.84
N ASN A 345 21.18 -5.40 17.62
CA ASN A 345 22.62 -5.27 17.39
C ASN A 345 23.03 -3.81 17.35
N GLU A 346 24.13 -3.45 18.01
CA GLU A 346 24.68 -2.10 17.94
C GLU A 346 24.95 -1.71 16.48
N GLY A 347 24.41 -0.58 16.07
CA GLY A 347 24.52 -0.10 14.69
C GLY A 347 23.44 -0.58 13.75
N GLU A 348 22.51 -1.40 14.22
CA GLU A 348 21.37 -1.87 13.43
C GLU A 348 20.44 -0.72 13.03
N MET A 349 19.92 -0.79 11.80
CA MET A 349 18.96 0.18 11.26
C MET A 349 17.54 -0.27 11.57
N ILE A 350 16.90 0.34 12.56
CA ILE A 350 15.56 0.00 13.00
C ILE A 350 14.51 0.96 12.47
N ARG A 351 13.29 0.47 12.29
CA ARG A 351 12.13 1.27 11.86
C ARG A 351 11.32 1.70 13.08
N THR A 352 11.51 2.94 13.52
CA THR A 352 10.91 3.46 14.76
C THR A 352 9.38 3.42 14.79
N CYS A 353 8.72 3.37 13.63
CA CYS A 353 7.25 3.34 13.56
C CYS A 353 6.63 1.95 13.81
N VAL A 354 7.42 0.89 13.87
CA VAL A 354 6.95 -0.50 14.08
C VAL A 354 7.80 -1.26 15.10
N ASN A 355 8.70 -0.57 15.79
CA ASN A 355 9.46 -1.14 16.89
C ASN A 355 9.12 -0.39 18.20
N ALA A 356 8.98 -1.13 19.28
CA ALA A 356 8.91 -0.63 20.65
C ALA A 356 10.24 -0.93 21.39
N PRO A 357 10.61 -0.17 22.42
CA PRO A 357 11.77 -0.49 23.21
C PRO A 357 11.57 -1.76 24.04
N GLU A 358 12.62 -2.52 24.23
CA GLU A 358 12.70 -3.65 25.15
C GLU A 358 13.78 -3.33 26.19
N GLY A 359 13.42 -2.54 27.19
CA GLY A 359 14.35 -1.89 28.10
C GLY A 359 14.85 -0.52 27.59
N PRO A 360 15.85 0.08 28.26
CA PRO A 360 16.43 1.37 27.86
C PRO A 360 17.18 1.27 26.52
N ILE A 361 16.90 2.20 25.59
CA ILE A 361 17.56 2.24 24.27
C ILE A 361 18.07 3.62 23.92
N GLU A 362 19.07 3.68 23.02
CA GLU A 362 19.56 4.91 22.41
C GLU A 362 19.54 4.79 20.87
N ILE A 363 19.03 5.83 20.20
CA ILE A 363 18.88 5.87 18.74
C ILE A 363 19.49 7.16 18.19
N ALA A 364 20.25 7.06 17.11
CA ALA A 364 20.88 8.20 16.42
C ALA A 364 19.87 8.96 15.52
N LEU A 365 18.85 9.56 16.14
CA LEU A 365 17.87 10.44 15.53
C LEU A 365 17.79 11.78 16.27
#